data_419cb41e5570e38e81d8e731732e26d4
#
_entry.id   419cb41e5570e38e81d8e731732e26d4
#
_cell.length_a   1.000
_cell.length_b   1.000
_cell.length_c   1.000
_cell.angle_alpha   90.00
_cell.angle_beta   90.00
_cell.angle_gamma   90.00
#
_symmetry.space_group_name_H-M   'P 1'
#
loop_
_entity.id
_entity.type
_entity.pdbx_description
1 polymer ?
#
loop_
_entity_poly.entity_id
_entity_poly.type
_entity_poly.pdbx_seq_one_letter_code
_entity_poly.pdbx_strand_id
1 'polypeptide(L)'
;MRLRMMERIRRHRSALLLSFFRVLTYGCLTALFFGLMAIYNWPLRHPSRTLATTALTFGTMMLVMNAVYGGYAVGKRKSKPVISSMSLSILATDAVTYLQLQIMNVNDHNNTHLELFGPDFPLLLLCIVLQIAVIILWVRLGSNMYFSVTPPSACLLVLGHEAEKPRLLRRMNIYRLQWQVTDTALYSDADLAARIAKVETVVLGEVPEDRRNAVLQMCYAQQKNVLCCAALEDIMVSNGKQLIIDDAPFLEISASHMTLNQRIIKRLMDL
;
A
#
# COMPACT_ATOMS: atom_id res chain seq x y z
N MET A 1 -27.96 4.29 -16.82
CA MET A 1 -28.19 3.46 -15.62
C MET A 1 -27.44 2.11 -15.69
N ARG A 2 -27.52 1.36 -16.76
CA ARG A 2 -26.83 0.04 -16.94
C ARG A 2 -25.28 0.10 -16.80
N LEU A 3 -24.62 1.10 -17.36
CA LEU A 3 -23.16 1.26 -17.30
C LEU A 3 -22.66 1.43 -15.84
N ARG A 4 -23.30 2.32 -15.07
CA ARG A 4 -22.94 2.53 -13.65
C ARG A 4 -23.15 1.27 -12.79
N MET A 5 -24.17 0.47 -13.11
CA MET A 5 -24.43 -0.80 -12.42
C MET A 5 -23.37 -1.86 -12.75
N MET A 6 -22.95 -1.97 -14.01
CA MET A 6 -21.87 -2.87 -14.43
C MET A 6 -20.51 -2.49 -13.81
N GLU A 7 -20.20 -1.19 -13.70
CA GLU A 7 -19.00 -0.69 -13.04
C GLU A 7 -19.01 -1.01 -11.53
N ARG A 8 -20.16 -0.86 -10.87
CA ARG A 8 -20.32 -1.20 -9.44
C ARG A 8 -20.11 -2.70 -9.19
N ILE A 9 -20.65 -3.56 -10.04
CA ILE A 9 -20.46 -5.02 -9.97
C ILE A 9 -18.98 -5.37 -10.21
N ARG A 10 -18.32 -4.72 -11.18
CA ARG A 10 -16.92 -4.94 -11.50
C ARG A 10 -15.99 -4.51 -10.34
N ARG A 11 -16.23 -3.34 -9.74
CA ARG A 11 -15.49 -2.88 -8.55
C ARG A 11 -15.65 -3.84 -7.37
N HIS A 12 -16.84 -4.41 -7.18
CA HIS A 12 -17.08 -5.41 -6.14
C HIS A 12 -16.30 -6.71 -6.39
N ARG A 13 -16.30 -7.19 -7.64
CA ARG A 13 -15.55 -8.39 -8.03
C ARG A 13 -14.04 -8.20 -7.86
N SER A 14 -13.50 -7.07 -8.27
CA SER A 14 -12.06 -6.79 -8.10
C SER A 14 -11.66 -6.63 -6.63
N ALA A 15 -12.53 -6.04 -5.79
CA ALA A 15 -12.30 -5.93 -4.36
C ALA A 15 -12.32 -7.29 -3.65
N LEU A 16 -13.28 -8.15 -4.00
CA LEU A 16 -13.36 -9.53 -3.48
C LEU A 16 -12.13 -10.35 -3.88
N LEU A 17 -11.71 -10.26 -5.13
CA LEU A 17 -10.53 -10.94 -5.64
C LEU A 17 -9.26 -10.50 -4.89
N LEU A 18 -9.07 -9.20 -4.68
CA LEU A 18 -7.94 -8.67 -3.91
C LEU A 18 -7.98 -9.12 -2.45
N SER A 19 -9.18 -9.15 -1.84
CA SER A 19 -9.34 -9.63 -0.47
C SER A 19 -9.01 -11.11 -0.35
N PHE A 20 -9.44 -11.92 -1.31
CA PHE A 20 -9.11 -13.35 -1.38
C PHE A 20 -7.59 -13.57 -1.46
N PHE A 21 -6.91 -12.91 -2.41
CA PHE A 21 -5.45 -13.03 -2.53
C PHE A 21 -4.71 -12.53 -1.29
N ARG A 22 -5.24 -11.48 -0.64
CA ARG A 22 -4.69 -10.97 0.62
C ARG A 22 -4.76 -12.04 1.72
N VAL A 23 -5.94 -12.59 1.96
CA VAL A 23 -6.14 -13.63 2.99
C VAL A 23 -5.30 -14.85 2.69
N LEU A 24 -5.27 -15.30 1.43
CA LEU A 24 -4.47 -16.44 0.99
C LEU A 24 -2.98 -16.20 1.21
N THR A 25 -2.47 -15.00 0.88
CA THR A 25 -1.06 -14.66 1.08
C THR A 25 -0.71 -14.71 2.57
N TYR A 26 -1.47 -14.03 3.42
CA TYR A 26 -1.18 -14.03 4.86
C TYR A 26 -1.37 -15.39 5.49
N GLY A 27 -2.36 -16.17 5.06
CA GLY A 27 -2.55 -17.55 5.48
C GLY A 27 -1.34 -18.44 5.14
N CYS A 28 -0.81 -18.35 3.91
CA CYS A 28 0.38 -19.07 3.50
C CYS A 28 1.62 -18.65 4.29
N LEU A 29 1.82 -17.36 4.54
CA LEU A 29 2.96 -16.87 5.33
C LEU A 29 2.92 -17.40 6.76
N THR A 30 1.74 -17.36 7.40
CA THR A 30 1.52 -17.90 8.74
C THR A 30 1.75 -19.41 8.76
N ALA A 31 1.19 -20.15 7.80
CA ALA A 31 1.34 -21.60 7.71
C ALA A 31 2.80 -22.03 7.53
N LEU A 32 3.58 -21.29 6.73
CA LEU A 32 5.01 -21.56 6.54
C LEU A 32 5.79 -21.35 7.84
N PHE A 33 5.56 -20.24 8.54
CA PHE A 33 6.26 -19.96 9.80
C PHE A 33 5.97 -21.07 10.83
N PHE A 34 4.70 -21.33 11.13
CA PHE A 34 4.34 -22.33 12.13
C PHE A 34 4.69 -23.74 11.69
N GLY A 35 4.52 -24.07 10.42
CA GLY A 35 4.88 -25.40 9.88
C GLY A 35 6.36 -25.73 10.01
N LEU A 36 7.25 -24.78 9.67
CA LEU A 36 8.69 -25.00 9.75
C LEU A 36 9.19 -24.91 11.20
N MET A 37 8.74 -23.91 11.97
CA MET A 37 9.16 -23.80 13.38
C MET A 37 8.69 -24.97 14.23
N ALA A 38 7.55 -25.57 13.94
CA ALA A 38 7.04 -26.76 14.63
C ALA A 38 7.91 -28.01 14.44
N ILE A 39 8.86 -28.02 13.50
CA ILE A 39 9.75 -29.17 13.27
C ILE A 39 10.62 -29.41 14.50
N TYR A 40 11.22 -28.34 15.04
CA TYR A 40 12.08 -28.45 16.24
C TYR A 40 11.37 -28.00 17.53
N ASN A 41 10.28 -27.23 17.42
CA ASN A 41 9.57 -26.69 18.58
C ASN A 41 8.29 -27.51 18.84
N TRP A 42 8.39 -28.58 19.65
CA TRP A 42 7.27 -29.42 20.03
C TRP A 42 6.05 -28.68 20.59
N PRO A 43 6.20 -27.60 21.43
CA PRO A 43 5.06 -26.83 21.94
C PRO A 43 4.18 -26.20 20.85
N LEU A 44 4.71 -25.98 19.64
CA LEU A 44 3.93 -25.44 18.52
C LEU A 44 3.01 -26.47 17.84
N ARG A 45 3.19 -27.77 18.14
CA ARG A 45 2.36 -28.88 17.57
C ARG A 45 1.10 -29.15 18.36
N HIS A 46 1.02 -28.66 19.58
CA HIS A 46 -0.10 -28.92 20.50
C HIS A 46 -0.66 -27.60 21.04
N PRO A 47 -1.94 -27.60 21.47
CA PRO A 47 -2.50 -26.43 22.17
C PRO A 47 -1.69 -26.12 23.44
N SER A 48 -0.81 -25.17 23.37
CA SER A 48 0.10 -24.77 24.44
C SER A 48 0.09 -23.26 24.64
N ARG A 49 0.58 -22.79 25.78
CA ARG A 49 0.77 -21.35 26.02
C ARG A 49 1.76 -20.76 25.00
N THR A 50 2.81 -21.50 24.67
CA THR A 50 3.82 -21.12 23.68
C THR A 50 3.20 -20.92 22.30
N LEU A 51 2.34 -21.85 21.84
CA LEU A 51 1.61 -21.69 20.59
C LEU A 51 0.74 -20.43 20.61
N ALA A 52 -0.03 -20.23 21.69
CA ALA A 52 -0.94 -19.09 21.79
C ALA A 52 -0.19 -17.75 21.80
N THR A 53 0.90 -17.64 22.58
CA THR A 53 1.70 -16.40 22.64
C THR A 53 2.44 -16.16 21.33
N THR A 54 2.99 -17.18 20.70
CA THR A 54 3.67 -17.06 19.40
C THR A 54 2.70 -16.66 18.30
N ALA A 55 1.48 -17.22 18.27
CA ALA A 55 0.45 -16.85 17.33
C ALA A 55 -0.03 -15.40 17.53
N LEU A 56 -0.18 -14.98 18.77
CA LEU A 56 -0.54 -13.59 19.11
C LEU A 56 0.57 -12.63 18.68
N THR A 57 1.84 -12.95 18.99
CA THR A 57 2.99 -12.12 18.61
C THR A 57 3.10 -12.00 17.11
N PHE A 58 3.06 -13.12 16.36
CA PHE A 58 3.11 -13.15 14.91
C PHE A 58 1.97 -12.31 14.30
N GLY A 59 0.73 -12.53 14.73
CA GLY A 59 -0.44 -11.81 14.23
C GLY A 59 -0.36 -10.31 14.50
N THR A 60 0.01 -9.93 15.73
CA THR A 60 0.14 -8.51 16.12
C THR A 60 1.27 -7.83 15.37
N MET A 61 2.44 -8.45 15.30
CA MET A 61 3.58 -7.90 14.55
C MET A 61 3.27 -7.77 13.06
N MET A 62 2.61 -8.78 12.47
CA MET A 62 2.18 -8.71 11.06
C MET A 62 1.21 -7.55 10.80
N LEU A 63 0.25 -7.30 11.70
CA LEU A 63 -0.67 -6.17 11.60
C LEU A 63 0.08 -4.83 11.70
N VAL A 64 0.96 -4.69 12.71
CA VAL A 64 1.75 -3.47 12.94
C VAL A 64 2.67 -3.20 11.74
N MET A 65 3.43 -4.20 11.30
CA MET A 65 4.36 -4.04 10.18
C MET A 65 3.64 -3.75 8.86
N ASN A 66 2.47 -4.36 8.61
CA ASN A 66 1.64 -4.02 7.47
C ASN A 66 1.07 -2.59 7.53
N ALA A 67 0.74 -2.08 8.71
CA ALA A 67 0.33 -0.69 8.87
C ALA A 67 1.48 0.28 8.58
N VAL A 68 2.71 -0.04 9.01
CA VAL A 68 3.91 0.77 8.78
C VAL A 68 4.34 0.76 7.31
N TYR A 69 4.47 -0.43 6.71
CA TYR A 69 5.00 -0.58 5.35
C TYR A 69 3.94 -0.61 4.25
N GLY A 70 2.65 -0.67 4.57
CA GLY A 70 1.54 -0.55 3.63
C GLY A 70 0.99 -1.87 3.08
N GLY A 71 1.46 -3.03 3.53
CA GLY A 71 0.87 -4.36 3.30
C GLY A 71 0.56 -4.70 1.84
N TYR A 72 -0.45 -5.54 1.62
CA TYR A 72 -0.89 -6.03 0.31
C TYR A 72 -1.68 -4.95 -0.46
N ALA A 73 -0.99 -4.02 -1.10
CA ALA A 73 -1.56 -2.90 -1.85
C ALA A 73 -1.57 -3.13 -3.38
N VAL A 74 -1.86 -4.36 -3.81
CA VAL A 74 -1.99 -4.74 -5.23
C VAL A 74 -3.10 -3.94 -5.90
N GLY A 75 -2.89 -3.55 -7.17
CA GLY A 75 -3.83 -2.72 -7.94
C GLY A 75 -3.68 -1.21 -7.71
N LYS A 76 -3.22 -0.77 -6.53
CA LYS A 76 -2.96 0.65 -6.21
C LYS A 76 -1.51 1.06 -6.48
N ARG A 77 -0.56 0.16 -6.27
CA ARG A 77 0.88 0.38 -6.47
C ARG A 77 1.43 -0.64 -7.46
N LYS A 78 2.61 -0.35 -8.02
CA LYS A 78 3.35 -1.33 -8.84
C LYS A 78 3.72 -2.55 -7.99
N SER A 79 3.81 -3.72 -8.63
CA SER A 79 4.12 -4.99 -7.93
C SER A 79 5.47 -4.95 -7.19
N LYS A 80 6.51 -4.32 -7.74
CA LYS A 80 7.84 -4.24 -7.09
C LYS A 80 7.82 -3.56 -5.71
N PRO A 81 7.28 -2.33 -5.53
CA PRO A 81 7.15 -1.72 -4.20
C PRO A 81 6.31 -2.56 -3.22
N VAL A 82 5.25 -3.23 -3.70
CA VAL A 82 4.42 -4.10 -2.85
C VAL A 82 5.22 -5.30 -2.36
N ILE A 83 5.97 -5.97 -3.26
CA ILE A 83 6.83 -7.09 -2.89
C ILE A 83 7.88 -6.65 -1.85
N SER A 84 8.61 -5.56 -2.10
CA SER A 84 9.62 -5.05 -1.18
C SER A 84 9.03 -4.71 0.20
N SER A 85 7.90 -4.02 0.23
CA SER A 85 7.17 -3.63 1.43
C SER A 85 6.74 -4.85 2.27
N MET A 86 6.13 -5.85 1.62
CA MET A 86 5.70 -7.08 2.28
C MET A 86 6.87 -7.96 2.73
N SER A 87 7.96 -8.03 1.94
CA SER A 87 9.17 -8.77 2.33
C SER A 87 9.82 -8.18 3.58
N LEU A 88 9.86 -6.84 3.68
CA LEU A 88 10.37 -6.18 4.87
C LEU A 88 9.45 -6.38 6.09
N SER A 89 8.14 -6.32 5.87
CA SER A 89 7.15 -6.58 6.92
C SER A 89 7.28 -7.99 7.50
N ILE A 90 7.41 -9.00 6.65
CA ILE A 90 7.51 -10.39 7.11
C ILE A 90 8.84 -10.68 7.79
N LEU A 91 9.94 -10.13 7.26
CA LEU A 91 11.26 -10.27 7.87
C LEU A 91 11.26 -9.74 9.31
N ALA A 92 10.70 -8.55 9.55
CA ALA A 92 10.60 -7.98 10.88
C ALA A 92 9.65 -8.79 11.78
N THR A 93 8.54 -9.29 11.23
CA THR A 93 7.58 -10.13 11.96
C THR A 93 8.24 -11.43 12.40
N ASP A 94 8.93 -12.12 11.50
CA ASP A 94 9.59 -13.38 11.78
C ASP A 94 10.72 -13.21 12.80
N ALA A 95 11.54 -12.15 12.68
CA ALA A 95 12.63 -11.90 13.61
C ALA A 95 12.11 -11.69 15.04
N VAL A 96 11.07 -10.87 15.23
CA VAL A 96 10.50 -10.63 16.56
C VAL A 96 9.79 -11.88 17.10
N THR A 97 9.05 -12.58 16.25
CA THR A 97 8.32 -13.78 16.66
C THR A 97 9.29 -14.92 17.01
N TYR A 98 10.38 -15.06 16.25
CA TYR A 98 11.43 -16.03 16.54
C TYR A 98 12.12 -15.73 17.88
N LEU A 99 12.48 -14.47 18.11
CA LEU A 99 13.05 -14.06 19.40
C LEU A 99 12.12 -14.38 20.56
N GLN A 100 10.83 -14.08 20.43
CA GLN A 100 9.82 -14.40 21.44
C GLN A 100 9.71 -15.93 21.64
N LEU A 101 9.74 -16.73 20.58
CA LEU A 101 9.70 -18.17 20.64
C LEU A 101 10.91 -18.74 21.40
N GLN A 102 12.13 -18.21 21.16
CA GLN A 102 13.33 -18.63 21.89
C GLN A 102 13.24 -18.31 23.39
N ILE A 103 12.67 -17.15 23.75
CA ILE A 103 12.42 -16.79 25.16
C ILE A 103 11.43 -17.77 25.81
N MET A 104 10.38 -18.18 25.10
CA MET A 104 9.42 -19.17 25.61
C MET A 104 10.05 -20.56 25.76
N ASN A 105 10.93 -20.97 24.84
CA ASN A 105 11.63 -22.23 24.90
C ASN A 105 12.57 -22.36 26.12
N VAL A 106 13.18 -21.25 26.56
CA VAL A 106 13.95 -21.20 27.82
C VAL A 106 13.08 -21.63 29.02
N ASN A 107 11.86 -21.07 29.09
CA ASN A 107 10.94 -21.38 30.19
C ASN A 107 10.39 -22.81 30.11
N ASP A 108 10.04 -23.29 28.90
CA ASP A 108 9.43 -24.61 28.73
C ASP A 108 10.43 -25.76 28.95
N HIS A 109 11.72 -25.58 28.66
CA HIS A 109 12.76 -26.60 28.80
C HIS A 109 13.65 -26.44 30.02
N ASN A 110 13.37 -25.44 30.88
CA ASN A 110 14.18 -25.10 32.05
C ASN A 110 15.67 -24.89 31.70
N ASN A 111 15.94 -24.40 30.49
CA ASN A 111 17.29 -24.10 30.02
C ASN A 111 17.78 -22.81 30.73
N THR A 112 19.05 -22.79 31.08
CA THR A 112 19.69 -21.66 31.75
C THR A 112 20.16 -20.59 30.77
N HIS A 113 20.17 -20.85 29.47
CA HIS A 113 20.70 -19.96 28.46
C HIS A 113 19.75 -19.80 27.27
N LEU A 114 19.69 -18.55 26.75
CA LEU A 114 18.98 -18.22 25.53
C LEU A 114 19.84 -18.60 24.31
N GLU A 115 19.42 -19.59 23.54
CA GLU A 115 20.11 -20.00 22.32
C GLU A 115 19.46 -19.40 21.09
N LEU A 116 19.98 -18.26 20.63
CA LEU A 116 19.47 -17.59 19.42
C LEU A 116 19.86 -18.29 18.11
N PHE A 117 20.96 -19.03 18.11
CA PHE A 117 21.48 -19.73 16.94
C PHE A 117 21.39 -21.26 17.13
N GLY A 118 20.25 -21.71 17.60
CA GLY A 118 19.96 -23.14 17.77
C GLY A 118 19.72 -23.86 16.42
N PRO A 119 19.37 -25.17 16.47
CA PRO A 119 19.13 -25.96 15.27
C PRO A 119 17.93 -25.50 14.43
N ASP A 120 17.07 -24.67 14.98
CA ASP A 120 15.91 -24.07 14.30
C ASP A 120 16.23 -22.77 13.55
N PHE A 121 17.39 -22.13 13.82
CA PHE A 121 17.81 -20.92 13.11
C PHE A 121 17.96 -21.11 11.59
N PRO A 122 18.56 -22.18 11.05
CA PRO A 122 18.57 -22.45 9.61
C PRO A 122 17.16 -22.60 9.02
N LEU A 123 16.21 -23.16 9.79
CA LEU A 123 14.81 -23.23 9.34
C LEU A 123 14.13 -21.88 9.29
N LEU A 124 14.49 -20.95 10.18
CA LEU A 124 14.03 -19.56 10.09
C LEU A 124 14.50 -18.91 8.79
N LEU A 125 15.78 -19.07 8.42
CA LEU A 125 16.29 -18.54 7.15
C LEU A 125 15.58 -19.16 5.95
N LEU A 126 15.36 -20.47 5.96
CA LEU A 126 14.59 -21.15 4.92
C LEU A 126 13.15 -20.65 4.87
N CYS A 127 12.52 -20.44 6.03
CA CYS A 127 11.18 -19.88 6.13
C CYS A 127 11.09 -18.51 5.45
N ILE A 128 11.99 -17.59 5.77
CA ILE A 128 12.05 -16.25 5.17
C ILE A 128 12.18 -16.32 3.64
N VAL A 129 13.07 -17.18 3.13
CA VAL A 129 13.26 -17.35 1.68
C VAL A 129 11.97 -17.86 1.02
N LEU A 130 11.33 -18.89 1.60
CA LEU A 130 10.07 -19.42 1.07
C LEU A 130 8.93 -18.42 1.15
N GLN A 131 8.84 -17.65 2.23
CA GLN A 131 7.83 -16.60 2.38
C GLN A 131 8.02 -15.48 1.35
N ILE A 132 9.26 -15.06 1.09
CA ILE A 132 9.55 -14.08 0.02
C ILE A 132 9.14 -14.65 -1.34
N ALA A 133 9.43 -15.92 -1.63
CA ALA A 133 8.99 -16.57 -2.86
C ALA A 133 7.45 -16.60 -2.99
N VAL A 134 6.75 -16.91 -1.91
CA VAL A 134 5.28 -16.87 -1.84
C VAL A 134 4.75 -15.45 -2.09
N ILE A 135 5.35 -14.43 -1.47
CA ILE A 135 4.99 -13.02 -1.68
C ILE A 135 5.14 -12.65 -3.17
N ILE A 136 6.28 -12.99 -3.77
CA ILE A 136 6.53 -12.71 -5.20
C ILE A 136 5.47 -13.37 -6.08
N LEU A 137 5.18 -14.64 -5.81
CA LEU A 137 4.20 -15.42 -6.56
C LEU A 137 2.80 -14.81 -6.46
N TRP A 138 2.29 -14.62 -5.23
CA TRP A 138 0.93 -14.15 -5.00
C TRP A 138 0.71 -12.69 -5.39
N VAL A 139 1.71 -11.82 -5.22
CA VAL A 139 1.62 -10.43 -5.69
C VAL A 139 1.59 -10.37 -7.21
N ARG A 140 2.40 -11.19 -7.92
CA ARG A 140 2.37 -11.24 -9.40
C ARG A 140 1.06 -11.83 -9.91
N LEU A 141 0.61 -12.96 -9.36
CA LEU A 141 -0.65 -13.59 -9.75
C LEU A 141 -1.84 -12.66 -9.47
N GLY A 142 -1.91 -12.10 -8.27
CA GLY A 142 -2.95 -11.17 -7.87
C GLY A 142 -2.97 -9.91 -8.74
N SER A 143 -1.81 -9.37 -9.10
CA SER A 143 -1.69 -8.24 -10.02
C SER A 143 -2.20 -8.58 -11.42
N ASN A 144 -1.77 -9.71 -11.98
CA ASN A 144 -2.20 -10.13 -13.31
C ASN A 144 -3.71 -10.39 -13.36
N MET A 145 -4.27 -11.08 -12.37
CA MET A 145 -5.70 -11.34 -12.28
C MET A 145 -6.51 -10.06 -12.04
N TYR A 146 -6.01 -9.14 -11.22
CA TYR A 146 -6.66 -7.85 -10.99
C TYR A 146 -6.79 -7.06 -12.30
N PHE A 147 -5.69 -6.89 -13.04
CA PHE A 147 -5.68 -6.12 -14.28
C PHE A 147 -6.37 -6.84 -15.45
N SER A 148 -6.56 -8.16 -15.41
CA SER A 148 -7.39 -8.87 -16.40
C SER A 148 -8.89 -8.62 -16.21
N VAL A 149 -9.32 -8.42 -14.94
CA VAL A 149 -10.73 -8.16 -14.60
C VAL A 149 -11.05 -6.67 -14.62
N THR A 150 -10.07 -5.81 -14.30
CA THR A 150 -10.24 -4.36 -14.20
C THR A 150 -9.49 -3.67 -15.33
N PRO A 151 -10.19 -3.25 -16.41
CA PRO A 151 -9.56 -2.51 -17.48
C PRO A 151 -9.02 -1.17 -16.96
N PRO A 152 -8.00 -0.59 -17.61
CA PRO A 152 -7.45 0.69 -17.23
C PRO A 152 -8.52 1.78 -17.33
N SER A 153 -8.52 2.71 -16.36
CA SER A 153 -9.43 3.86 -16.37
C SER A 153 -9.09 4.79 -17.53
N ALA A 154 -10.10 5.20 -18.29
CA ALA A 154 -9.94 6.20 -19.35
C ALA A 154 -9.58 7.55 -18.74
N CYS A 155 -8.49 8.15 -19.22
CA CYS A 155 -7.96 9.42 -18.71
C CYS A 155 -7.91 10.49 -19.81
N LEU A 156 -8.31 11.70 -19.44
CA LEU A 156 -8.05 12.92 -20.20
C LEU A 156 -6.78 13.58 -19.65
N LEU A 157 -5.84 13.89 -20.53
CA LEU A 157 -4.63 14.64 -20.17
C LEU A 157 -4.86 16.12 -20.47
N VAL A 158 -4.94 16.97 -19.45
CA VAL A 158 -5.06 18.41 -19.56
C VAL A 158 -3.68 19.03 -19.41
N LEU A 159 -3.25 19.71 -20.45
CA LEU A 159 -1.91 20.30 -20.59
C LEU A 159 -1.93 21.81 -20.34
N GLY A 160 -0.88 22.34 -19.75
CA GLY A 160 -0.59 23.78 -19.75
C GLY A 160 -0.06 24.24 -21.09
N HIS A 161 0.86 23.45 -21.69
CA HIS A 161 1.46 23.73 -22.99
C HIS A 161 1.60 22.43 -23.79
N GLU A 162 1.49 22.49 -25.11
CA GLU A 162 1.65 21.30 -25.98
C GLU A 162 3.01 20.61 -25.86
N ALA A 163 4.05 21.37 -25.55
CA ALA A 163 5.41 20.85 -25.36
C ALA A 163 5.52 19.82 -24.23
N GLU A 164 4.62 19.82 -23.25
CA GLU A 164 4.60 18.85 -22.14
C GLU A 164 4.07 17.48 -22.53
N LYS A 165 3.28 17.39 -23.59
CA LYS A 165 2.58 16.19 -24.02
C LYS A 165 3.47 14.94 -24.09
N PRO A 166 4.64 14.95 -24.76
CA PRO A 166 5.46 13.75 -24.87
C PRO A 166 6.04 13.30 -23.51
N ARG A 167 6.35 14.25 -22.63
CA ARG A 167 6.87 13.98 -21.27
C ARG A 167 5.81 13.31 -20.40
N LEU A 168 4.59 13.85 -20.39
CA LEU A 168 3.48 13.33 -19.59
C LEU A 168 2.97 12.02 -20.12
N LEU A 169 2.85 11.84 -21.45
CA LEU A 169 2.49 10.58 -22.06
C LEU A 169 3.50 9.46 -21.70
N ARG A 170 4.80 9.78 -21.71
CA ARG A 170 5.82 8.81 -21.27
C ARG A 170 5.65 8.41 -19.81
N ARG A 171 5.34 9.36 -18.92
CA ARG A 171 5.06 9.09 -17.50
C ARG A 171 3.80 8.22 -17.34
N MET A 172 2.72 8.54 -18.03
CA MET A 172 1.46 7.79 -17.96
C MET A 172 1.60 6.39 -18.54
N ASN A 173 2.38 6.19 -19.60
CA ASN A 173 2.62 4.88 -20.19
C ASN A 173 3.30 3.89 -19.24
N ILE A 174 4.05 4.38 -18.24
CA ILE A 174 4.60 3.53 -17.17
C ILE A 174 3.49 2.87 -16.34
N TYR A 175 2.31 3.51 -16.26
CA TYR A 175 1.13 3.08 -15.51
C TYR A 175 -0.05 2.66 -16.40
N ARG A 176 0.23 2.26 -17.65
CA ARG A 176 -0.77 1.91 -18.68
C ARG A 176 -1.80 0.86 -18.25
N LEU A 177 -1.47 0.02 -17.27
CA LEU A 177 -2.40 -0.97 -16.72
C LEU A 177 -3.44 -0.35 -15.79
N GLN A 178 -3.15 0.81 -15.23
CA GLN A 178 -4.04 1.52 -14.30
C GLN A 178 -4.81 2.64 -15.01
N TRP A 179 -4.12 3.39 -15.89
CA TRP A 179 -4.66 4.55 -16.59
C TRP A 179 -4.30 4.50 -18.07
N GLN A 180 -5.31 4.67 -18.90
CA GLN A 180 -5.15 4.77 -20.34
C GLN A 180 -5.52 6.18 -20.79
N VAL A 181 -4.55 6.93 -21.32
CA VAL A 181 -4.82 8.24 -21.91
C VAL A 181 -5.59 8.04 -23.20
N THR A 182 -6.85 8.49 -23.22
CA THR A 182 -7.75 8.37 -24.37
C THR A 182 -7.83 9.65 -25.17
N ASP A 183 -7.60 10.81 -24.51
CA ASP A 183 -7.67 12.12 -25.16
C ASP A 183 -6.71 13.11 -24.48
N THR A 184 -6.34 14.18 -25.18
CA THR A 184 -5.48 15.25 -24.68
C THR A 184 -6.10 16.60 -25.03
N ALA A 185 -6.16 17.54 -24.08
CA ALA A 185 -6.73 18.87 -24.24
C ALA A 185 -5.80 19.92 -23.63
N LEU A 186 -5.86 21.13 -24.12
CA LEU A 186 -5.29 22.29 -23.43
C LEU A 186 -6.28 22.81 -22.38
N TYR A 187 -5.77 23.39 -21.30
CA TYR A 187 -6.63 24.00 -20.27
C TYR A 187 -7.49 25.15 -20.80
N SER A 188 -7.10 25.74 -21.93
CA SER A 188 -7.78 26.86 -22.62
C SER A 188 -8.85 26.42 -23.61
N ASP A 189 -8.98 25.10 -23.86
CA ASP A 189 -9.95 24.60 -24.85
C ASP A 189 -11.39 24.89 -24.42
N ALA A 190 -12.19 25.46 -25.34
CA ALA A 190 -13.58 25.85 -25.08
C ALA A 190 -14.46 24.60 -24.75
N ASP A 191 -14.14 23.45 -25.27
CA ASP A 191 -14.88 22.19 -25.09
C ASP A 191 -14.35 21.33 -23.94
N LEU A 192 -13.42 21.85 -23.10
CA LEU A 192 -12.78 21.11 -22.02
C LEU A 192 -13.79 20.45 -21.07
N ALA A 193 -14.85 21.17 -20.68
CA ALA A 193 -15.88 20.62 -19.79
C ALA A 193 -16.61 19.41 -20.39
N ALA A 194 -16.88 19.42 -21.70
CA ALA A 194 -17.53 18.34 -22.41
C ALA A 194 -16.58 17.12 -22.56
N ARG A 195 -15.28 17.34 -22.71
CA ARG A 195 -14.26 16.27 -22.73
C ARG A 195 -14.07 15.65 -21.36
N ILE A 196 -14.04 16.45 -20.29
CA ILE A 196 -14.01 15.96 -18.89
C ILE A 196 -15.20 15.04 -18.62
N ALA A 197 -16.39 15.38 -19.12
CA ALA A 197 -17.59 14.56 -18.89
C ALA A 197 -17.45 13.12 -19.42
N LYS A 198 -16.67 12.89 -20.48
CA LYS A 198 -16.52 11.59 -21.17
C LYS A 198 -15.54 10.62 -20.49
N VAL A 199 -14.70 11.09 -19.58
CA VAL A 199 -13.66 10.30 -18.92
C VAL A 199 -13.96 10.08 -17.44
N GLU A 200 -13.30 9.11 -16.81
CA GLU A 200 -13.38 8.87 -15.36
C GLU A 200 -12.31 9.64 -14.57
N THR A 201 -11.15 9.82 -15.18
CA THR A 201 -9.99 10.43 -14.53
C THR A 201 -9.42 11.53 -15.39
N VAL A 202 -9.06 12.63 -14.77
CA VAL A 202 -8.39 13.76 -15.42
C VAL A 202 -6.98 13.87 -14.86
N VAL A 203 -5.99 13.96 -15.73
CA VAL A 203 -4.59 14.14 -15.36
C VAL A 203 -4.19 15.57 -15.71
N LEU A 204 -3.83 16.36 -14.70
CA LEU A 204 -3.40 17.75 -14.88
C LEU A 204 -1.88 17.81 -15.06
N GLY A 205 -1.44 18.41 -16.15
CA GLY A 205 -0.05 18.79 -16.38
C GLY A 205 0.33 20.08 -15.63
N GLU A 206 1.29 20.81 -16.18
CA GLU A 206 1.77 22.09 -15.62
C GLU A 206 0.78 23.21 -15.97
N VAL A 207 -0.47 23.10 -15.50
CA VAL A 207 -1.50 24.14 -15.70
C VAL A 207 -1.21 25.31 -14.77
N PRO A 208 -1.28 26.58 -15.26
CA PRO A 208 -1.11 27.77 -14.43
C PRO A 208 -2.03 27.76 -13.21
N GLU A 209 -1.55 28.25 -12.09
CA GLU A 209 -2.22 28.11 -10.79
C GLU A 209 -3.60 28.79 -10.77
N ASP A 210 -3.71 29.96 -11.38
CA ASP A 210 -4.96 30.73 -11.54
C ASP A 210 -6.03 29.91 -12.29
N ARG A 211 -5.65 29.09 -13.24
CA ARG A 211 -6.55 28.25 -14.05
C ARG A 211 -6.75 26.84 -13.46
N ARG A 212 -5.77 26.36 -12.71
CA ARG A 212 -5.81 25.03 -12.06
C ARG A 212 -7.03 24.87 -11.17
N ASN A 213 -7.33 25.88 -10.35
CA ASN A 213 -8.48 25.85 -9.46
C ASN A 213 -9.81 25.76 -10.24
N ALA A 214 -9.95 26.45 -11.36
CA ALA A 214 -11.14 26.39 -12.21
C ALA A 214 -11.32 24.98 -12.80
N VAL A 215 -10.24 24.35 -13.28
CA VAL A 215 -10.29 22.97 -13.81
C VAL A 215 -10.61 21.97 -12.69
N LEU A 216 -10.04 22.13 -11.50
CA LEU A 216 -10.35 21.28 -10.33
C LEU A 216 -11.83 21.39 -9.94
N GLN A 217 -12.40 22.60 -9.92
CA GLN A 217 -13.83 22.81 -9.65
C GLN A 217 -14.72 22.13 -10.69
N MET A 218 -14.38 22.23 -11.99
CA MET A 218 -15.11 21.54 -13.06
C MET A 218 -15.07 20.01 -12.88
N CYS A 219 -13.90 19.45 -12.51
CA CYS A 219 -13.74 18.03 -12.24
C CYS A 219 -14.55 17.60 -11.02
N TYR A 220 -14.53 18.38 -9.95
CA TYR A 220 -15.27 18.12 -8.72
C TYR A 220 -16.78 18.14 -8.96
N ALA A 221 -17.29 19.17 -9.65
CA ALA A 221 -18.71 19.30 -10.00
C ALA A 221 -19.21 18.09 -10.83
N GLN A 222 -18.34 17.50 -11.66
CA GLN A 222 -18.64 16.33 -12.48
C GLN A 222 -18.27 15.00 -11.80
N GLN A 223 -17.85 15.01 -10.53
CA GLN A 223 -17.45 13.85 -9.75
C GLN A 223 -16.35 13.01 -10.43
N LYS A 224 -15.34 13.66 -11.01
CA LYS A 224 -14.20 13.01 -11.66
C LYS A 224 -13.02 12.85 -10.71
N ASN A 225 -12.25 11.78 -10.88
CA ASN A 225 -10.97 11.64 -10.21
C ASN A 225 -9.94 12.56 -10.86
N VAL A 226 -9.11 13.21 -10.05
CA VAL A 226 -8.06 14.09 -10.56
C VAL A 226 -6.70 13.60 -10.08
N LEU A 227 -5.77 13.52 -11.01
CA LEU A 227 -4.35 13.30 -10.76
C LEU A 227 -3.61 14.57 -11.10
N CYS A 228 -3.05 15.25 -10.13
CA CYS A 228 -2.23 16.44 -10.36
C CYS A 228 -0.83 16.25 -9.74
N CYS A 229 0.14 16.93 -10.31
CA CYS A 229 1.44 17.05 -9.68
C CYS A 229 1.27 17.97 -8.47
N ALA A 230 1.59 17.47 -7.27
CA ALA A 230 1.47 18.26 -6.06
C ALA A 230 2.57 19.34 -6.05
N ALA A 231 2.17 20.60 -5.87
CA ALA A 231 3.08 21.69 -5.53
C ALA A 231 3.47 21.59 -4.04
N LEU A 232 4.50 22.32 -3.64
CA LEU A 232 4.94 22.34 -2.23
C LEU A 232 3.81 22.78 -1.29
N GLU A 233 3.03 23.75 -1.73
CA GLU A 233 1.88 24.29 -1.02
C GLU A 233 0.78 23.24 -0.81
N ASP A 234 0.48 22.42 -1.83
CA ASP A 234 -0.48 21.32 -1.72
C ASP A 234 -0.04 20.30 -0.64
N ILE A 235 1.28 20.03 -0.56
CA ILE A 235 1.84 19.11 0.44
C ILE A 235 1.72 19.71 1.84
N MET A 236 1.98 21.00 1.99
CA MET A 236 1.84 21.71 3.26
C MET A 236 0.39 21.71 3.74
N VAL A 237 -0.55 22.04 2.84
CA VAL A 237 -1.99 22.06 3.11
C VAL A 237 -2.52 20.67 3.45
N SER A 238 -2.08 19.61 2.73
CA SER A 238 -2.52 18.24 2.97
C SER A 238 -2.11 17.69 4.34
N ASN A 239 -1.02 18.21 4.91
CA ASN A 239 -0.54 17.86 6.24
C ASN A 239 -1.08 18.77 7.34
N GLY A 240 -1.87 19.80 6.99
CA GLY A 240 -2.50 20.72 7.94
C GLY A 240 -3.57 20.04 8.77
N LYS A 241 -3.68 20.43 10.05
CA LYS A 241 -4.78 20.01 10.91
C LYS A 241 -5.97 20.91 10.71
N GLN A 242 -7.14 20.31 10.52
CA GLN A 242 -8.38 21.07 10.46
C GLN A 242 -8.77 21.50 11.88
N LEU A 243 -8.96 22.80 12.09
CA LEU A 243 -9.44 23.39 13.33
C LEU A 243 -10.71 24.19 13.02
N ILE A 244 -11.65 24.19 13.94
CA ILE A 244 -12.84 25.04 13.87
C ILE A 244 -12.62 26.14 14.90
N ILE A 245 -12.53 27.38 14.43
CA ILE A 245 -12.41 28.55 15.28
C ILE A 245 -13.60 29.45 14.97
N ASP A 246 -14.46 29.68 15.94
CA ASP A 246 -15.65 30.53 15.83
C ASP A 246 -16.53 30.18 14.60
N ASP A 247 -16.87 28.87 14.50
CA ASP A 247 -17.67 28.26 13.44
C ASP A 247 -17.06 28.35 12.00
N ALA A 248 -15.83 28.84 11.88
CA ALA A 248 -15.10 28.88 10.61
C ALA A 248 -14.03 27.77 10.57
N PRO A 249 -13.90 27.04 9.44
CA PRO A 249 -12.85 26.05 9.27
C PRO A 249 -11.50 26.71 8.99
N PHE A 250 -10.52 26.45 9.84
CA PHE A 250 -9.13 26.84 9.68
C PHE A 250 -8.25 25.62 9.41
N LEU A 251 -7.14 25.84 8.69
CA LEU A 251 -6.08 24.88 8.48
C LEU A 251 -4.83 25.35 9.24
N GLU A 252 -4.47 24.64 10.29
CA GLU A 252 -3.21 24.87 10.99
C GLU A 252 -2.08 24.19 10.22
N ILE A 253 -1.28 24.99 9.52
CA ILE A 253 -0.06 24.52 8.84
C ILE A 253 1.10 24.77 9.79
N SER A 254 1.52 23.77 10.54
CA SER A 254 2.69 23.87 11.40
C SER A 254 3.96 23.68 10.57
N ALA A 255 4.95 24.57 10.73
CA ALA A 255 6.29 24.31 10.27
C ALA A 255 6.76 23.01 10.94
N SER A 256 6.99 21.97 10.13
CA SER A 256 7.10 20.59 10.58
C SER A 256 8.20 20.42 11.62
N HIS A 257 7.83 20.47 12.86
CA HIS A 257 8.63 19.91 13.91
C HIS A 257 8.20 18.45 14.10
N MET A 258 9.13 17.53 13.85
CA MET A 258 8.92 16.12 14.16
C MET A 258 8.39 16.01 15.58
N THR A 259 7.28 15.30 15.78
CA THR A 259 6.78 14.99 17.12
C THR A 259 7.84 14.21 17.89
N LEU A 260 7.77 14.25 19.23
CA LEU A 260 8.73 13.57 20.10
C LEU A 260 8.86 12.08 19.74
N ASN A 261 7.74 11.43 19.43
CA ASN A 261 7.69 10.03 19.00
C ASN A 261 8.41 9.82 17.66
N GLN A 262 8.24 10.72 16.69
CA GLN A 262 8.93 10.65 15.42
C GLN A 262 10.45 10.86 15.56
N ARG A 263 10.89 11.72 16.47
CA ARG A 263 12.32 11.91 16.80
C ARG A 263 12.92 10.67 17.45
N ILE A 264 12.20 10.01 18.35
CA ILE A 264 12.64 8.77 19.00
C ILE A 264 12.76 7.67 17.96
N ILE A 265 11.73 7.48 17.12
CA ILE A 265 11.75 6.47 16.05
C ILE A 265 12.90 6.75 15.07
N LYS A 266 13.09 8.01 14.66
CA LYS A 266 14.20 8.39 13.79
C LYS A 266 15.55 8.06 14.44
N ARG A 267 15.78 8.42 15.69
CA ARG A 267 17.03 8.08 16.40
C ARG A 267 17.27 6.59 16.52
N LEU A 268 16.20 5.80 16.73
CA LEU A 268 16.28 4.33 16.75
C LEU A 268 16.62 3.73 15.38
N MET A 269 16.26 4.41 14.29
CA MET A 269 16.58 3.97 12.92
C MET A 269 17.93 4.48 12.42
N ASP A 270 18.46 5.54 13.02
CA ASP A 270 19.77 6.14 12.70
C ASP A 270 20.93 5.49 13.52
N LEU A 271 20.62 4.59 14.47
CA LEU A 271 21.56 3.76 15.24
C LEU A 271 21.77 2.40 14.58
#